data_aa613db13e87b90c57114f6858d760e7
#
_entry.id   aa613db13e87b90c57114f6858d760e7
#
_cell.length_a   1.000
_cell.length_b   1.000
_cell.length_c   1.000
_cell.angle_alpha   90.00
_cell.angle_beta   90.00
_cell.angle_gamma   90.00
#
_symmetry.space_group_name_H-M   'P 1'
#
loop_
_entity.id
_entity.type
_entity.pdbx_description
1 polymer ?
#
loop_
_entity_poly.entity_id
_entity_poly.type
_entity_poly.pdbx_seq_one_letter_code
_entity_poly.pdbx_strand_id
1 'polypeptide(L)'
;EEELESTPFETHDLVRGQSLGLVGGISNLKVVGKLKCVVRVTEGNPDDDPLFVDKDNFATLAQAKARNDAIMGEILKPKGYKMRLYVLQALNLTPMDIGIGGRPGKSDPYLRISLGKEVIDDRANYIDDVTDAMIYKCVELNCELPGASQLKIEVMDYDDIGRDELIGSTTIDLEDRWFDTRWQVKAPVVRD
;
A
#
# COMPACT_ATOMS: atom_id res chain seq x y z
N GLU A 1 10.82 3.02 -22.29
CA GLU A 1 10.54 3.83 -21.08
C GLU A 1 9.04 3.90 -20.80
N GLU A 2 8.22 4.39 -21.74
CA GLU A 2 6.75 4.46 -21.58
C GLU A 2 6.09 3.12 -21.26
N GLU A 3 6.65 2.02 -21.74
CA GLU A 3 6.10 0.68 -21.58
C GLU A 3 6.36 0.10 -20.17
N LEU A 4 7.48 0.47 -19.53
CA LEU A 4 7.78 0.11 -18.14
C LEU A 4 6.95 0.95 -17.15
N GLU A 5 6.70 2.21 -17.46
CA GLU A 5 5.83 3.08 -16.66
C GLU A 5 4.37 2.62 -16.69
N SER A 6 3.95 1.89 -17.72
CA SER A 6 2.59 1.33 -17.85
C SER A 6 2.41 -0.05 -17.22
N THR A 7 3.49 -0.72 -16.80
CA THR A 7 3.41 -2.05 -16.20
C THR A 7 3.08 -1.96 -14.72
N PRO A 8 2.00 -2.59 -14.25
CA PRO A 8 1.60 -2.51 -12.85
C PRO A 8 2.63 -3.18 -11.94
N PHE A 9 2.91 -2.54 -10.81
CA PHE A 9 3.65 -3.16 -9.73
C PHE A 9 2.77 -4.18 -9.01
N GLU A 10 3.35 -5.32 -8.69
CA GLU A 10 2.70 -6.36 -7.91
C GLU A 10 3.35 -6.46 -6.54
N THR A 11 2.53 -6.59 -5.50
CA THR A 11 3.01 -6.80 -4.14
C THR A 11 2.60 -8.19 -3.67
N HIS A 12 3.59 -9.02 -3.41
CA HIS A 12 3.41 -10.40 -2.97
C HIS A 12 3.88 -10.60 -1.53
N ASP A 13 3.12 -11.34 -0.74
CA ASP A 13 3.54 -11.73 0.58
C ASP A 13 4.65 -12.78 0.51
N LEU A 14 5.77 -12.52 1.18
CA LEU A 14 6.82 -13.51 1.40
C LEU A 14 6.41 -14.39 2.58
N VAL A 15 6.17 -15.66 2.29
CA VAL A 15 5.73 -16.62 3.30
C VAL A 15 6.84 -17.62 3.63
N ARG A 16 7.00 -17.92 4.91
CA ARG A 16 7.84 -19.00 5.39
C ARG A 16 6.97 -20.11 5.94
N GLY A 17 7.08 -21.30 5.38
CA GLY A 17 6.41 -22.51 5.87
C GLY A 17 7.42 -23.58 6.26
N GLN A 18 7.03 -24.50 7.15
CA GLN A 18 7.77 -25.73 7.38
C GLN A 18 7.26 -26.78 6.39
N SER A 19 8.17 -27.35 5.59
CA SER A 19 7.85 -28.52 4.77
C SER A 19 7.70 -29.73 5.68
N LEU A 20 6.49 -30.23 5.81
CA LEU A 20 6.23 -31.54 6.38
C LEU A 20 6.48 -32.58 5.28
N GLY A 21 7.55 -33.37 5.41
CA GLY A 21 8.11 -34.33 4.47
C GLY A 21 7.15 -35.02 3.51
N LEU A 22 7.69 -35.58 2.49
CA LEU A 22 7.26 -36.43 1.34
C LEU A 22 5.77 -36.53 0.91
N VAL A 23 4.78 -36.12 1.66
CA VAL A 23 3.34 -36.22 1.30
C VAL A 23 2.51 -35.03 1.85
N GLY A 24 3.11 -33.99 2.37
CA GLY A 24 2.36 -32.97 3.12
C GLY A 24 2.30 -31.63 2.41
N GLY A 25 1.15 -31.03 2.41
CA GLY A 25 0.99 -29.60 2.13
C GLY A 25 1.80 -28.75 3.10
N ILE A 26 2.08 -27.51 2.71
CA ILE A 26 2.77 -26.53 3.56
C ILE A 26 1.81 -26.14 4.69
N SER A 27 2.16 -26.49 5.93
CA SER A 27 1.39 -26.09 7.11
C SER A 27 2.04 -24.91 7.82
N ASN A 28 1.23 -24.04 8.42
CA ASN A 28 1.66 -22.86 9.17
C ASN A 28 2.49 -21.85 8.36
N LEU A 29 1.91 -21.38 7.24
CA LEU A 29 2.46 -20.27 6.49
C LEU A 29 2.44 -18.99 7.36
N LYS A 30 3.62 -18.44 7.60
CA LYS A 30 3.77 -17.15 8.27
C LYS A 30 4.29 -16.13 7.26
N VAL A 31 3.59 -15.01 7.13
CA VAL A 31 4.10 -13.88 6.35
C VAL A 31 5.33 -13.32 7.07
N VAL A 32 6.45 -13.28 6.37
CA VAL A 32 7.75 -12.83 6.90
C VAL A 32 8.26 -11.55 6.23
N GLY A 33 7.53 -11.07 5.21
CA GLY A 33 7.86 -9.85 4.49
C GLY A 33 6.96 -9.68 3.27
N LYS A 34 7.23 -8.63 2.51
CA LYS A 34 6.57 -8.36 1.24
C LYS A 34 7.62 -8.16 0.15
N LEU A 35 7.35 -8.66 -1.04
CA LEU A 35 8.11 -8.42 -2.26
C LEU A 35 7.28 -7.56 -3.19
N LYS A 36 7.83 -6.41 -3.58
CA LYS A 36 7.24 -5.57 -4.61
C LYS A 36 8.04 -5.77 -5.89
N CYS A 37 7.39 -6.15 -6.96
CA CYS A 37 8.05 -6.48 -8.22
C CYS A 37 7.18 -6.14 -9.43
N VAL A 38 7.81 -6.12 -10.59
CA VAL A 38 7.16 -6.10 -11.89
C VAL A 38 7.60 -7.36 -12.62
N VAL A 39 6.63 -8.09 -13.17
CA VAL A 39 6.88 -9.26 -14.00
C VAL A 39 6.40 -8.94 -15.41
N ARG A 40 7.31 -9.05 -16.37
CA ARG A 40 6.99 -8.91 -17.78
C ARG A 40 7.29 -10.22 -18.49
N VAL A 41 6.33 -10.69 -19.25
CA VAL A 41 6.50 -11.84 -20.16
C VAL A 41 6.38 -11.33 -21.59
N THR A 42 7.43 -11.46 -22.37
CA THR A 42 7.46 -11.07 -23.77
C THR A 42 7.59 -12.29 -24.64
N GLU A 43 6.85 -12.32 -25.75
CA GLU A 43 7.06 -13.27 -26.82
C GLU A 43 8.13 -12.70 -27.78
N GLY A 44 9.17 -13.46 -28.05
CA GLY A 44 10.24 -13.02 -28.95
C GLY A 44 11.49 -13.89 -28.88
N ASN A 45 12.41 -13.63 -29.80
CA ASN A 45 13.72 -14.26 -29.76
C ASN A 45 14.58 -13.57 -28.68
N PRO A 46 15.23 -14.31 -27.78
CA PRO A 46 16.14 -13.73 -26.78
C PRO A 46 17.22 -12.83 -27.38
N ASP A 47 17.67 -13.11 -28.62
CA ASP A 47 18.68 -12.31 -29.30
C ASP A 47 18.20 -10.92 -29.73
N ASP A 48 16.89 -10.72 -29.83
CA ASP A 48 16.27 -9.44 -30.22
C ASP A 48 15.90 -8.58 -28.98
N ASP A 49 15.97 -9.15 -27.78
CA ASP A 49 15.67 -8.41 -26.55
C ASP A 49 16.92 -7.65 -26.05
N PRO A 50 16.88 -6.31 -26.02
CA PRO A 50 18.00 -5.50 -25.55
C PRO A 50 18.36 -5.73 -24.07
N LEU A 51 17.50 -6.43 -23.32
CA LEU A 51 17.75 -6.83 -21.92
C LEU A 51 18.32 -8.25 -21.84
N PHE A 52 18.30 -9.00 -22.96
CA PHE A 52 18.91 -10.34 -23.00
C PHE A 52 20.41 -10.20 -23.17
N VAL A 53 21.15 -10.67 -22.21
CA VAL A 53 22.61 -10.55 -22.17
C VAL A 53 23.23 -11.90 -22.45
N ASP A 54 24.08 -11.96 -23.47
CA ASP A 54 24.97 -13.08 -23.67
C ASP A 54 25.96 -13.14 -22.50
N LYS A 55 25.80 -14.17 -21.65
CA LYS A 55 26.62 -14.35 -20.43
C LYS A 55 28.10 -14.60 -20.72
N ASP A 56 28.41 -14.99 -21.94
CA ASP A 56 29.77 -15.29 -22.35
C ASP A 56 30.53 -14.06 -22.90
N ASN A 57 29.83 -12.94 -23.07
CA ASN A 57 30.42 -11.70 -23.57
C ASN A 57 30.41 -10.58 -22.48
N PHE A 58 31.52 -10.46 -21.77
CA PHE A 58 31.68 -9.48 -20.69
C PHE A 58 31.46 -8.00 -21.11
N ALA A 59 31.75 -7.66 -22.36
CA ALA A 59 31.56 -6.27 -22.83
C ALA A 59 30.07 -5.96 -23.01
N THR A 60 29.29 -6.88 -23.57
CA THR A 60 27.82 -6.76 -23.68
C THR A 60 27.14 -6.80 -22.32
N LEU A 61 27.67 -7.63 -21.40
CA LEU A 61 27.18 -7.66 -20.01
C LEU A 61 27.37 -6.33 -19.31
N ALA A 62 28.53 -5.69 -19.43
CA ALA A 62 28.81 -4.41 -18.83
C ALA A 62 27.92 -3.28 -19.41
N GLN A 63 27.70 -3.28 -20.74
CA GLN A 63 26.82 -2.33 -21.41
C GLN A 63 25.35 -2.52 -21.01
N ALA A 64 24.88 -3.76 -20.96
CA ALA A 64 23.53 -4.08 -20.55
C ALA A 64 23.28 -3.69 -19.08
N LYS A 65 24.27 -3.95 -18.20
CA LYS A 65 24.20 -3.52 -16.81
C LYS A 65 24.13 -1.99 -16.69
N ALA A 66 25.01 -1.28 -17.38
CA ALA A 66 25.01 0.19 -17.36
C ALA A 66 23.70 0.79 -17.88
N ARG A 67 23.12 0.19 -18.93
CA ARG A 67 21.83 0.59 -19.47
C ARG A 67 20.68 0.31 -18.48
N ASN A 68 20.69 -0.89 -17.89
CA ASN A 68 19.69 -1.24 -16.88
C ASN A 68 19.78 -0.33 -15.64
N ASP A 69 21.00 -0.05 -15.16
CA ASP A 69 21.22 0.86 -14.04
C ASP A 69 20.73 2.29 -14.35
N ALA A 70 20.88 2.76 -15.60
CA ALA A 70 20.39 4.06 -16.02
C ALA A 70 18.84 4.10 -16.08
N ILE A 71 18.22 3.06 -16.64
CA ILE A 71 16.75 2.93 -16.70
C ILE A 71 16.18 2.84 -15.29
N MET A 72 16.74 1.97 -14.45
CA MET A 72 16.31 1.82 -13.06
C MET A 72 16.52 3.12 -12.26
N GLY A 73 17.62 3.84 -12.52
CA GLY A 73 17.87 5.11 -11.89
C GLY A 73 16.82 6.17 -12.21
N GLU A 74 16.27 6.18 -13.41
CA GLU A 74 15.18 7.10 -13.78
C GLU A 74 13.83 6.66 -13.21
N ILE A 75 13.52 5.35 -13.29
CA ILE A 75 12.27 4.77 -12.72
C ILE A 75 12.21 4.95 -11.21
N LEU A 76 13.36 4.75 -10.53
CA LEU A 76 13.44 4.86 -9.07
C LEU A 76 13.60 6.30 -8.58
N LYS A 77 13.66 7.29 -9.47
CA LYS A 77 13.73 8.69 -9.09
C LYS A 77 12.42 9.14 -8.46
N PRO A 78 12.42 9.54 -7.18
CA PRO A 78 11.20 9.97 -6.53
C PRO A 78 10.59 11.19 -7.20
N LYS A 79 9.29 11.15 -7.43
CA LYS A 79 8.49 12.26 -7.93
C LYS A 79 7.45 12.62 -6.88
N GLY A 80 7.22 13.92 -6.66
CA GLY A 80 6.24 14.41 -5.70
C GLY A 80 4.82 14.31 -6.24
N TYR A 81 3.91 13.81 -5.41
CA TYR A 81 2.48 13.70 -5.70
C TYR A 81 1.65 14.24 -4.55
N LYS A 82 0.45 14.73 -4.87
CA LYS A 82 -0.57 15.05 -3.89
C LYS A 82 -1.63 13.94 -3.89
N MET A 83 -1.79 13.28 -2.76
CA MET A 83 -2.80 12.25 -2.53
C MET A 83 -4.02 12.88 -1.86
N ARG A 84 -5.21 12.54 -2.33
CA ARG A 84 -6.49 12.86 -1.67
C ARG A 84 -7.18 11.58 -1.25
N LEU A 85 -7.51 11.50 0.03
CA LEU A 85 -8.28 10.42 0.62
C LEU A 85 -9.67 10.93 0.98
N TYR A 86 -10.69 10.32 0.41
CA TYR A 86 -12.08 10.58 0.77
C TYR A 86 -12.59 9.44 1.63
N VAL A 87 -12.84 9.70 2.90
CA VAL A 87 -13.46 8.75 3.83
C VAL A 87 -14.92 9.11 3.98
N LEU A 88 -15.80 8.22 3.56
CA LEU A 88 -17.25 8.45 3.61
C LEU A 88 -17.82 7.97 4.93
N GLN A 89 -17.53 6.72 5.30
CA GLN A 89 -18.11 6.07 6.47
C GLN A 89 -17.25 4.91 6.95
N ALA A 90 -17.41 4.56 8.22
CA ALA A 90 -16.92 3.32 8.81
C ALA A 90 -18.11 2.57 9.42
N LEU A 91 -18.31 1.32 9.01
CA LEU A 91 -19.51 0.55 9.35
C LEU A 91 -19.17 -0.69 10.15
N ASN A 92 -20.11 -1.12 10.98
CA ASN A 92 -20.02 -2.32 11.80
C ASN A 92 -18.74 -2.32 12.68
N LEU A 93 -18.43 -1.18 13.27
CA LEU A 93 -17.30 -1.05 14.18
C LEU A 93 -17.52 -1.91 15.42
N THR A 94 -16.46 -2.57 15.86
CA THR A 94 -16.51 -3.36 17.10
C THR A 94 -16.64 -2.40 18.28
N PRO A 95 -17.66 -2.57 19.14
CA PRO A 95 -17.77 -1.77 20.35
C PRO A 95 -16.58 -2.01 21.29
N MET A 96 -15.95 -0.92 21.73
CA MET A 96 -14.79 -0.98 22.63
C MET A 96 -15.21 -0.58 24.05
N ASP A 97 -16.25 0.26 24.22
CA ASP A 97 -16.72 0.69 25.52
C ASP A 97 -17.50 -0.36 26.30
N ILE A 98 -17.41 -0.26 27.61
CA ILE A 98 -18.23 -1.04 28.54
C ILE A 98 -19.48 -0.22 28.86
N GLY A 99 -20.60 -0.61 28.26
CA GLY A 99 -21.88 0.04 28.50
C GLY A 99 -22.44 -0.26 29.90
N ILE A 100 -23.47 0.49 30.28
CA ILE A 100 -24.14 0.36 31.57
C ILE A 100 -24.77 -1.02 31.73
N GLY A 101 -24.48 -1.69 32.84
CA GLY A 101 -25.06 -2.99 33.18
C GLY A 101 -24.37 -4.19 32.49
N GLY A 102 -23.12 -4.04 32.04
CA GLY A 102 -22.32 -5.12 31.43
C GLY A 102 -22.71 -5.47 30.00
N ARG A 103 -23.50 -4.62 29.34
CA ARG A 103 -23.73 -4.70 27.89
C ARG A 103 -22.56 -4.04 27.18
N PRO A 104 -22.16 -4.54 25.99
CA PRO A 104 -21.21 -3.79 25.16
C PRO A 104 -21.74 -2.38 24.94
N GLY A 105 -20.93 -1.37 25.19
CA GLY A 105 -21.16 -0.01 24.78
C GLY A 105 -21.03 0.11 23.26
N LYS A 106 -20.91 1.31 22.77
CA LYS A 106 -20.48 1.58 21.40
C LYS A 106 -19.06 2.13 21.46
N SER A 107 -18.62 2.76 20.41
CA SER A 107 -17.33 3.41 20.36
C SER A 107 -17.48 4.88 19.98
N ASP A 108 -16.45 5.65 20.28
CA ASP A 108 -16.30 7.06 19.92
C ASP A 108 -15.26 7.20 18.80
N PRO A 109 -15.55 6.71 17.58
CA PRO A 109 -14.53 6.55 16.56
C PRO A 109 -14.03 7.88 15.99
N TYR A 110 -12.70 7.91 15.76
CA TYR A 110 -12.04 8.96 14.99
C TYR A 110 -10.97 8.37 14.06
N LEU A 111 -10.47 9.17 13.12
CA LEU A 111 -9.46 8.73 12.16
C LEU A 111 -8.06 9.17 12.59
N ARG A 112 -7.12 8.24 12.43
CA ARG A 112 -5.69 8.53 12.38
C ARG A 112 -5.13 8.02 11.06
N ILE A 113 -4.53 8.92 10.28
CA ILE A 113 -4.06 8.62 8.93
C ILE A 113 -2.58 8.94 8.86
N SER A 114 -1.78 8.01 8.35
CA SER A 114 -0.34 8.20 8.22
C SER A 114 0.18 7.77 6.86
N LEU A 115 1.12 8.57 6.32
CA LEU A 115 1.82 8.30 5.08
C LEU A 115 3.27 8.79 5.23
N GLY A 116 4.21 7.85 5.23
CA GLY A 116 5.60 8.16 5.50
C GLY A 116 5.79 8.81 6.89
N LYS A 117 6.17 10.07 6.89
CA LYS A 117 6.37 10.86 8.14
C LYS A 117 5.17 11.74 8.49
N GLU A 118 4.23 11.91 7.56
CA GLU A 118 3.05 12.71 7.79
C GLU A 118 2.00 11.90 8.56
N VAL A 119 1.43 12.51 9.60
CA VAL A 119 0.36 11.92 10.41
C VAL A 119 -0.72 12.97 10.60
N ILE A 120 -1.94 12.59 10.26
CA ILE A 120 -3.14 13.36 10.58
C ILE A 120 -3.87 12.60 11.67
N ASP A 121 -3.99 13.23 12.84
CA ASP A 121 -4.73 12.72 13.98
C ASP A 121 -5.99 13.56 14.16
N ASP A 122 -7.14 12.95 13.95
CA ASP A 122 -8.42 13.63 13.96
C ASP A 122 -9.19 13.47 15.30
N ARG A 123 -8.46 13.18 16.37
CA ARG A 123 -9.00 12.92 17.70
C ARG A 123 -10.02 13.96 18.17
N ALA A 124 -9.84 15.23 17.82
CA ALA A 124 -10.74 16.30 18.21
C ALA A 124 -12.13 16.25 17.53
N ASN A 125 -12.27 15.43 16.48
CA ASN A 125 -13.51 15.29 15.71
C ASN A 125 -14.04 13.85 15.79
N TYR A 126 -13.92 13.21 16.95
CA TYR A 126 -14.52 11.90 17.18
C TYR A 126 -16.05 11.95 17.07
N ILE A 127 -16.68 10.84 16.81
CA ILE A 127 -18.12 10.71 16.66
C ILE A 127 -18.66 9.90 17.83
N ASP A 128 -19.46 10.54 18.68
CA ASP A 128 -19.93 10.02 19.95
C ASP A 128 -20.88 8.82 19.79
N ASP A 129 -20.63 7.74 20.52
CA ASP A 129 -21.50 6.58 20.77
C ASP A 129 -22.08 5.92 19.51
N VAL A 130 -21.25 5.52 18.56
CA VAL A 130 -21.68 4.90 17.29
C VAL A 130 -20.98 3.59 16.98
N THR A 131 -21.67 2.72 16.19
CA THR A 131 -21.09 1.57 15.50
C THR A 131 -20.96 1.79 14.00
N ASP A 132 -21.72 2.77 13.48
CA ASP A 132 -21.71 3.18 12.08
C ASP A 132 -21.43 4.68 12.00
N ALA A 133 -20.18 5.02 11.74
CA ALA A 133 -19.71 6.39 11.74
C ALA A 133 -19.79 7.01 10.35
N MET A 134 -20.56 8.09 10.20
CA MET A 134 -20.63 8.89 8.98
C MET A 134 -19.59 10.00 9.04
N ILE A 135 -18.47 9.80 8.36
CA ILE A 135 -17.26 10.61 8.51
C ILE A 135 -17.21 11.78 7.51
N TYR A 136 -17.48 11.54 6.24
CA TYR A 136 -17.49 12.51 5.14
C TYR A 136 -16.28 13.47 5.14
N LYS A 137 -15.08 12.94 5.25
CA LYS A 137 -13.84 13.71 5.33
C LYS A 137 -12.99 13.55 4.08
N CYS A 138 -12.43 14.67 3.61
CA CYS A 138 -11.37 14.68 2.61
C CYS A 138 -10.05 15.08 3.29
N VAL A 139 -9.02 14.27 3.07
CA VAL A 139 -7.67 14.48 3.61
C VAL A 139 -6.69 14.58 2.46
N GLU A 140 -5.83 15.59 2.48
CA GLU A 140 -4.73 15.75 1.53
C GLU A 140 -3.40 15.49 2.22
N LEU A 141 -2.55 14.68 1.59
CA LEU A 141 -1.19 14.38 2.02
C LEU A 141 -0.25 14.47 0.81
N ASN A 142 0.98 14.91 1.05
CA ASN A 142 2.02 14.86 0.03
C ASN A 142 2.78 13.55 0.14
N CYS A 143 3.14 12.97 -0.98
CA CYS A 143 3.96 11.77 -1.04
C CYS A 143 4.96 11.85 -2.18
N GLU A 144 6.03 11.07 -2.06
CA GLU A 144 7.01 10.86 -3.12
C GLU A 144 6.95 9.40 -3.54
N LEU A 145 6.76 9.16 -4.83
CA LEU A 145 6.70 7.82 -5.42
C LEU A 145 7.76 7.70 -6.53
N PRO A 146 8.49 6.60 -6.60
CA PRO A 146 8.54 5.52 -5.61
C PRO A 146 9.14 5.96 -4.28
N GLY A 147 8.62 5.39 -3.16
CA GLY A 147 9.06 5.78 -1.83
C GLY A 147 8.16 5.32 -0.70
N ALA A 148 7.80 6.24 0.19
CA ALA A 148 6.91 5.94 1.31
C ALA A 148 5.44 5.86 0.84
N SER A 149 5.07 4.74 0.21
CA SER A 149 3.79 4.55 -0.48
C SER A 149 2.68 3.97 0.41
N GLN A 150 3.01 3.52 1.62
CA GLN A 150 2.07 2.83 2.50
C GLN A 150 1.18 3.85 3.24
N LEU A 151 -0.02 4.08 2.71
CA LEU A 151 -1.05 4.86 3.38
C LEU A 151 -1.74 3.98 4.43
N LYS A 152 -1.52 4.26 5.69
CA LYS A 152 -2.17 3.59 6.82
C LYS A 152 -3.36 4.42 7.30
N ILE A 153 -4.51 3.78 7.44
CA ILE A 153 -5.74 4.37 7.96
C ILE A 153 -6.13 3.56 9.19
N GLU A 154 -6.25 4.23 10.32
CA GLU A 154 -6.64 3.67 11.60
C GLU A 154 -7.95 4.31 12.05
N VAL A 155 -8.87 3.48 12.53
CA VAL A 155 -10.06 3.92 13.26
C VAL A 155 -9.76 3.68 14.73
N MET A 156 -9.70 4.75 15.49
CA MET A 156 -9.39 4.76 16.91
C MET A 156 -10.65 5.00 17.70
N ASP A 157 -10.72 4.50 18.91
CA ASP A 157 -11.73 4.82 19.92
C ASP A 157 -11.20 5.95 20.81
N TYR A 158 -11.98 7.00 20.98
CA TYR A 158 -11.62 8.10 21.86
C TYR A 158 -11.98 7.77 23.30
N ASP A 159 -11.02 7.92 24.20
CA ASP A 159 -11.17 7.77 25.63
C ASP A 159 -10.93 9.09 26.34
N ASP A 160 -11.87 9.50 27.21
CA ASP A 160 -11.69 10.66 28.09
C ASP A 160 -10.59 10.44 29.12
N ILE A 161 -10.45 9.19 29.59
CA ILE A 161 -9.49 8.79 30.62
C ILE A 161 -8.73 7.58 30.15
N GLY A 162 -7.44 7.74 29.90
CA GLY A 162 -6.58 6.63 29.50
C GLY A 162 -5.86 6.86 28.19
N ARG A 163 -5.76 5.82 27.40
CA ARG A 163 -5.21 5.86 26.04
C ARG A 163 -6.28 5.36 25.08
N ASP A 164 -6.44 6.11 24.01
CA ASP A 164 -7.33 5.71 22.93
C ASP A 164 -6.97 4.32 22.40
N GLU A 165 -7.98 3.50 22.16
CA GLU A 165 -7.82 2.14 21.68
C GLU A 165 -7.96 2.06 20.16
N LEU A 166 -7.32 1.06 19.55
CA LEU A 166 -7.41 0.83 18.12
C LEU A 166 -8.60 -0.09 17.82
N ILE A 167 -9.64 0.42 17.17
CA ILE A 167 -10.76 -0.38 16.68
C ILE A 167 -10.31 -1.23 15.49
N GLY A 168 -9.61 -0.63 14.53
CA GLY A 168 -9.11 -1.34 13.38
C GLY A 168 -8.24 -0.49 12.45
N SER A 169 -7.50 -1.16 11.57
CA SER A 169 -6.65 -0.46 10.60
C SER A 169 -6.61 -1.16 9.25
N THR A 170 -6.36 -0.36 8.21
CA THR A 170 -6.05 -0.86 6.87
C THR A 170 -4.86 -0.11 6.29
N THR A 171 -4.19 -0.73 5.34
CA THR A 171 -3.06 -0.13 4.64
C THR A 171 -3.28 -0.25 3.14
N ILE A 172 -3.09 0.85 2.43
CA ILE A 172 -3.21 0.96 0.98
C ILE A 172 -1.83 1.29 0.43
N ASP A 173 -1.32 0.47 -0.50
CA ASP A 173 -0.11 0.82 -1.24
C ASP A 173 -0.48 1.76 -2.38
N LEU A 174 0.00 3.00 -2.31
CA LEU A 174 -0.29 4.03 -3.32
C LEU A 174 0.41 3.74 -4.64
N GLU A 175 1.57 3.09 -4.63
CA GLU A 175 2.29 2.74 -5.84
C GLU A 175 1.56 1.66 -6.63
N ASP A 176 0.97 0.66 -5.98
CA ASP A 176 0.16 -0.35 -6.65
C ASP A 176 -1.04 0.29 -7.38
N ARG A 177 -1.57 1.39 -6.85
CA ARG A 177 -2.64 2.14 -7.49
C ARG A 177 -2.14 3.08 -8.58
N TRP A 178 -1.07 3.83 -8.30
CA TRP A 178 -0.54 4.82 -9.23
C TRP A 178 -0.03 4.19 -10.53
N PHE A 179 0.69 3.06 -10.42
CA PHE A 179 1.24 2.35 -11.57
C PHE A 179 0.24 1.38 -12.23
N ASP A 180 -0.95 1.16 -11.67
CA ASP A 180 -1.99 0.36 -12.32
C ASP A 180 -2.71 1.19 -13.41
N THR A 181 -2.52 0.79 -14.67
CA THR A 181 -3.13 1.46 -15.84
C THR A 181 -4.66 1.54 -15.75
N ARG A 182 -5.31 0.59 -15.08
CA ARG A 182 -6.77 0.62 -14.85
C ARG A 182 -7.19 1.80 -13.97
N TRP A 183 -6.33 2.23 -13.06
CA TRP A 183 -6.55 3.42 -12.24
C TRP A 183 -6.27 4.71 -13.00
N GLN A 184 -5.20 4.74 -13.80
CA GLN A 184 -4.84 5.90 -14.62
C GLN A 184 -5.93 6.25 -15.65
N VAL A 185 -6.60 5.22 -16.21
CA VAL A 185 -7.71 5.42 -17.16
C VAL A 185 -8.99 5.90 -16.47
N LYS A 186 -9.22 5.51 -15.21
CA LYS A 186 -10.45 5.84 -14.47
C LYS A 186 -10.39 7.17 -13.71
N ALA A 187 -9.21 7.64 -13.40
CA ALA A 187 -9.03 8.92 -12.72
C ALA A 187 -8.73 9.99 -13.77
N PRO A 188 -9.70 10.83 -14.17
CA PRO A 188 -9.39 12.00 -14.99
C PRO A 188 -8.39 12.85 -14.20
N VAL A 189 -7.21 13.05 -14.77
CA VAL A 189 -6.21 13.96 -14.20
C VAL A 189 -6.84 15.35 -14.26
N VAL A 190 -7.33 15.83 -13.15
CA VAL A 190 -7.68 17.25 -13.02
C VAL A 190 -6.34 17.99 -13.05
N ARG A 191 -6.01 18.51 -14.20
CA ARG A 191 -4.90 19.47 -14.34
C ARG A 191 -5.44 20.82 -13.92
N ASP A 192 -4.94 21.32 -12.81
CA ASP A 192 -5.10 22.73 -12.43
C ASP A 192 -4.33 23.63 -13.42
#